data_dba0b6e96e716deea7ac4a9ccc537a47
#
_entry.id   dba0b6e96e716deea7ac4a9ccc537a47
#
_cell.length_a   1.000
_cell.length_b   1.000
_cell.length_c   1.000
_cell.angle_alpha   90.00
_cell.angle_beta   90.00
_cell.angle_gamma   90.00
#
_symmetry.space_group_name_H-M   'P 1'
#
loop_
_entity.id
_entity.type
_entity.pdbx_description
1 polymer ?
#
loop_
_entity_poly.entity_id
_entity_poly.type
_entity_poly.pdbx_seq_one_letter_code
_entity_poly.pdbx_strand_id
1 'polypeptide(L)'
;MHASGTQPGPSRKAGPRFRNSAHRSGAAEAFTRDATRYDAARPTYPASLGELVGPGTVCDVGAGTGKFTQLLDDGSRSVFACDPSGDMTRVFHTVLPAVPVWRATAEATGLADDSVDALTCAQTWHWVDVPAASREADRVIRPGGRLVLCWNTLAVRHPWVLRLSRIMHSGDVQREGFYPEVSAPWRLTDELRCEWLHPIAVEDCFELMATRSYWLKANERTRAKMEANLTWYLYERLGFDRGDTIPLPYRTDAFVYERA
;
A
#
# COMPACT_ATOMS: atom_id res chain seq x y z
N MET A 1 -38.15 9.35 -15.90
CA MET A 1 -37.03 9.90 -16.73
C MET A 1 -35.78 9.84 -15.91
N HIS A 2 -34.94 8.81 -16.09
CA HIS A 2 -33.65 8.73 -15.43
C HIS A 2 -32.67 9.59 -16.22
N ALA A 3 -32.22 10.67 -15.61
CA ALA A 3 -31.10 11.45 -16.14
C ALA A 3 -29.87 10.55 -16.19
N SER A 4 -29.44 10.14 -17.38
CA SER A 4 -28.17 9.48 -17.63
C SER A 4 -27.03 10.48 -17.44
N GLY A 5 -26.78 10.85 -16.18
CA GLY A 5 -25.57 11.59 -15.85
C GLY A 5 -24.37 10.70 -16.14
N THR A 6 -23.58 11.08 -17.13
CA THR A 6 -22.28 10.44 -17.44
C THR A 6 -21.44 10.39 -16.18
N GLN A 7 -21.24 9.21 -15.65
CA GLN A 7 -20.42 9.01 -14.46
C GLN A 7 -18.98 9.42 -14.81
N PRO A 8 -18.37 10.38 -14.07
CA PRO A 8 -17.02 10.82 -14.41
C PRO A 8 -16.04 9.65 -14.29
N GLY A 9 -15.17 9.47 -15.29
CA GLY A 9 -14.16 8.41 -15.32
C GLY A 9 -13.13 8.47 -14.17
N PRO A 10 -12.26 7.46 -14.03
CA PRO A 10 -11.18 7.43 -13.06
C PRO A 10 -10.24 8.63 -13.17
N SER A 11 -9.53 8.95 -12.07
CA SER A 11 -8.53 10.01 -12.08
C SER A 11 -7.44 9.70 -13.12
N ARG A 12 -7.04 10.70 -13.91
CA ARG A 12 -5.90 10.61 -14.82
C ARG A 12 -4.56 10.95 -14.16
N LYS A 13 -4.53 11.18 -12.85
CA LYS A 13 -3.30 11.45 -12.11
C LYS A 13 -2.47 10.18 -12.01
N ALA A 14 -1.18 10.28 -12.32
CA ALA A 14 -0.25 9.15 -12.32
C ALA A 14 0.10 8.63 -10.91
N GLY A 15 -0.31 9.33 -9.85
CA GLY A 15 -0.04 8.95 -8.45
C GLY A 15 -0.09 10.16 -7.51
N PRO A 16 0.25 9.99 -6.24
CA PRO A 16 0.36 11.08 -5.28
C PRO A 16 1.40 12.11 -5.74
N ARG A 17 1.07 13.40 -5.66
CA ARG A 17 2.01 14.48 -5.96
C ARG A 17 2.29 15.28 -4.70
N PHE A 18 3.57 15.41 -4.36
CA PHE A 18 4.04 16.22 -3.25
C PHE A 18 4.68 17.52 -3.76
N ARG A 19 4.46 18.62 -3.05
CA ARG A 19 5.04 19.92 -3.41
C ARG A 19 6.54 19.96 -3.16
N ASN A 20 7.00 19.27 -2.13
CA ASN A 20 8.41 19.15 -1.71
C ASN A 20 8.58 17.97 -0.74
N SER A 21 9.80 17.68 -0.32
CA SER A 21 10.15 16.64 0.64
C SER A 21 9.43 16.80 1.98
N ALA A 22 9.33 18.02 2.52
CA ALA A 22 8.63 18.28 3.78
C ALA A 22 7.13 17.96 3.69
N HIS A 23 6.47 18.24 2.56
CA HIS A 23 5.07 17.88 2.33
C HIS A 23 4.91 16.35 2.22
N ARG A 24 5.88 15.67 1.63
CA ARG A 24 5.93 14.21 1.54
C ARG A 24 6.08 13.59 2.93
N SER A 25 7.07 14.00 3.71
CA SER A 25 7.31 13.54 5.09
C SER A 25 6.11 13.79 6.00
N GLY A 26 5.54 15.00 6.01
CA GLY A 26 4.36 15.31 6.82
C GLY A 26 3.10 14.55 6.39
N ALA A 27 3.04 14.04 5.15
CA ALA A 27 1.96 13.15 4.74
C ALA A 27 2.20 11.71 5.22
N ALA A 28 3.44 11.23 5.22
CA ALA A 28 3.82 9.94 5.78
C ALA A 28 3.62 9.91 7.31
N GLU A 29 4.00 10.98 8.03
CA GLU A 29 3.79 11.10 9.48
C GLU A 29 2.32 11.01 9.91
N ALA A 30 1.37 11.34 9.04
CA ALA A 30 -0.05 11.23 9.38
C ALA A 30 -0.50 9.79 9.66
N PHE A 31 0.23 8.79 9.15
CA PHE A 31 -0.07 7.36 9.37
C PHE A 31 0.46 6.80 10.69
N THR A 32 1.24 7.59 11.46
CA THR A 32 1.86 7.10 12.70
C THR A 32 0.91 7.01 13.90
N ARG A 33 -0.28 7.63 13.85
CA ARG A 33 -1.13 7.86 15.04
C ARG A 33 -2.21 6.83 15.30
N ASP A 34 -2.31 5.74 14.57
CA ASP A 34 -3.29 4.66 14.86
C ASP A 34 -2.92 3.40 14.08
N ALA A 35 -1.72 2.89 14.32
CA ALA A 35 -1.16 1.76 13.58
C ALA A 35 -1.99 0.47 13.79
N THR A 36 -2.61 0.27 14.97
CA THR A 36 -3.46 -0.89 15.25
C THR A 36 -4.74 -0.85 14.41
N ARG A 37 -5.39 0.31 14.32
CA ARG A 37 -6.57 0.52 13.47
C ARG A 37 -6.22 0.37 12.00
N TYR A 38 -5.05 0.87 11.59
CA TYR A 38 -4.52 0.70 10.26
C TYR A 38 -4.37 -0.78 9.91
N ASP A 39 -3.77 -1.56 10.80
CA ASP A 39 -3.56 -2.99 10.59
C ASP A 39 -4.89 -3.74 10.41
N ALA A 40 -5.88 -3.51 11.27
CA ALA A 40 -7.17 -4.17 11.17
C ALA A 40 -7.93 -3.85 9.87
N ALA A 41 -7.84 -2.60 9.38
CA ALA A 41 -8.66 -2.11 8.27
C ALA A 41 -8.06 -2.33 6.88
N ARG A 42 -6.73 -2.51 6.76
CA ARG A 42 -6.07 -2.64 5.45
C ARG A 42 -6.07 -4.08 4.95
N PRO A 43 -6.29 -4.29 3.64
CA PRO A 43 -6.29 -5.63 3.05
C PRO A 43 -4.90 -6.26 3.12
N THR A 44 -4.87 -7.58 3.08
CA THR A 44 -3.68 -8.39 2.81
C THR A 44 -3.30 -8.31 1.32
N TYR A 45 -2.39 -9.17 0.88
CA TYR A 45 -1.93 -9.24 -0.49
C TYR A 45 -2.21 -10.63 -1.09
N PRO A 46 -2.40 -10.74 -2.43
CA PRO A 46 -2.53 -12.02 -3.11
C PRO A 46 -1.28 -12.90 -2.92
N ALA A 47 -1.48 -14.19 -2.67
CA ALA A 47 -0.39 -15.14 -2.42
C ALA A 47 0.61 -15.25 -3.60
N SER A 48 0.15 -15.03 -4.83
CA SER A 48 0.99 -15.03 -6.02
C SER A 48 2.14 -14.02 -6.02
N LEU A 49 2.06 -12.97 -5.16
CA LEU A 49 3.16 -12.01 -5.02
C LEU A 49 4.41 -12.64 -4.38
N GLY A 50 4.25 -13.65 -3.53
CA GLY A 50 5.38 -14.35 -2.92
C GLY A 50 6.31 -14.99 -3.96
N GLU A 51 5.77 -15.47 -5.08
CA GLU A 51 6.55 -16.09 -6.16
C GLU A 51 7.46 -15.08 -6.88
N LEU A 52 7.03 -13.83 -7.00
CA LEU A 52 7.81 -12.76 -7.64
C LEU A 52 9.04 -12.37 -6.82
N VAL A 53 8.96 -12.49 -5.50
CA VAL A 53 10.06 -12.13 -4.60
C VAL A 53 11.20 -13.14 -4.67
N GLY A 54 10.89 -14.42 -4.92
CA GLY A 54 11.87 -15.49 -4.92
C GLY A 54 12.26 -15.96 -3.51
N PRO A 55 13.14 -16.98 -3.41
CA PRO A 55 13.66 -17.51 -2.15
C PRO A 55 14.81 -16.67 -1.59
N GLY A 56 15.26 -16.99 -0.39
CA GLY A 56 16.47 -16.44 0.23
C GLY A 56 16.19 -15.42 1.32
N THR A 57 17.10 -14.47 1.46
CA THR A 57 17.05 -13.39 2.46
C THR A 57 16.29 -12.20 1.89
N VAL A 58 15.22 -11.78 2.53
CA VAL A 58 14.35 -10.69 2.06
C VAL A 58 14.22 -9.60 3.12
N CYS A 59 14.32 -8.34 2.71
CA CYS A 59 13.97 -7.21 3.57
C CYS A 59 12.75 -6.46 3.01
N ASP A 60 11.70 -6.35 3.83
CA ASP A 60 10.51 -5.55 3.51
C ASP A 60 10.69 -4.13 4.03
N VAL A 61 10.78 -3.16 3.13
CA VAL A 61 11.09 -1.76 3.42
C VAL A 61 9.83 -0.90 3.38
N GLY A 62 9.62 -0.12 4.44
CA GLY A 62 8.35 0.56 4.68
C GLY A 62 7.25 -0.45 5.00
N ALA A 63 7.59 -1.46 5.78
CA ALA A 63 6.75 -2.62 6.08
C ALA A 63 5.46 -2.27 6.84
N GLY A 64 5.40 -1.07 7.44
CA GLY A 64 4.26 -0.64 8.23
C GLY A 64 3.98 -1.61 9.39
N THR A 65 2.78 -2.14 9.45
CA THR A 65 2.36 -3.13 10.45
C THR A 65 2.66 -4.58 10.04
N GLY A 66 3.32 -4.80 8.89
CA GLY A 66 3.71 -6.14 8.44
C GLY A 66 2.74 -6.85 7.51
N LYS A 67 1.77 -6.16 6.92
CA LYS A 67 0.77 -6.78 6.03
C LYS A 67 1.37 -7.52 4.84
N PHE A 68 2.42 -6.99 4.23
CA PHE A 68 3.13 -7.68 3.15
C PHE A 68 4.13 -8.68 3.70
N THR A 69 4.81 -8.33 4.79
CA THR A 69 5.77 -9.20 5.47
C THR A 69 5.15 -10.53 5.88
N GLN A 70 3.88 -10.57 6.32
CA GLN A 70 3.15 -11.82 6.63
C GLN A 70 3.11 -12.79 5.44
N LEU A 71 2.98 -12.27 4.23
CA LEU A 71 3.00 -13.10 3.01
C LEU A 71 4.39 -13.68 2.75
N LEU A 72 5.45 -12.95 3.12
CA LEU A 72 6.84 -13.36 2.91
C LEU A 72 7.32 -14.36 3.94
N ASP A 73 6.78 -14.29 5.16
CA ASP A 73 7.15 -15.16 6.30
C ASP A 73 6.40 -16.51 6.22
N ASP A 74 6.66 -17.25 5.16
CA ASP A 74 6.06 -18.57 4.87
C ASP A 74 6.97 -19.76 5.26
N GLY A 75 8.09 -19.48 5.92
CA GLY A 75 9.10 -20.46 6.30
C GLY A 75 10.09 -20.84 5.20
N SER A 76 9.94 -20.35 3.98
CA SER A 76 10.86 -20.58 2.86
C SER A 76 11.96 -19.51 2.74
N ARG A 77 11.85 -18.41 3.51
CA ARG A 77 12.70 -17.22 3.46
C ARG A 77 13.21 -16.83 4.83
N SER A 78 14.35 -16.15 4.85
CA SER A 78 14.79 -15.35 6.00
C SER A 78 14.27 -13.94 5.81
N VAL A 79 13.24 -13.55 6.58
CA VAL A 79 12.55 -12.28 6.41
C VAL A 79 12.97 -11.27 7.48
N PHE A 80 13.27 -10.06 7.04
CA PHE A 80 13.53 -8.89 7.85
C PHE A 80 12.62 -7.74 7.41
N ALA A 81 12.44 -6.74 8.27
CA ALA A 81 11.62 -5.60 7.93
C ALA A 81 12.17 -4.29 8.50
N CYS A 82 11.91 -3.18 7.83
CA CYS A 82 12.14 -1.86 8.41
C CYS A 82 11.04 -0.87 8.02
N ASP A 83 10.82 0.10 8.93
CA ASP A 83 9.88 1.20 8.72
C ASP A 83 10.35 2.43 9.51
N PRO A 84 10.24 3.66 8.98
CA PRO A 84 10.67 4.86 9.70
C PRO A 84 9.79 5.18 10.93
N SER A 85 8.54 4.68 10.97
CA SER A 85 7.58 4.95 12.04
C SER A 85 7.75 4.01 13.24
N GLY A 86 8.03 4.59 14.40
CA GLY A 86 8.11 3.82 15.66
C GLY A 86 6.77 3.19 16.07
N ASP A 87 5.63 3.80 15.71
CA ASP A 87 4.31 3.22 16.01
C ASP A 87 4.02 2.02 15.10
N MET A 88 4.40 2.10 13.82
CA MET A 88 4.28 0.98 12.90
C MET A 88 5.13 -0.20 13.33
N THR A 89 6.42 0.02 13.63
CA THR A 89 7.32 -1.05 14.08
C THR A 89 6.88 -1.67 15.41
N ARG A 90 6.28 -0.90 16.31
CA ARG A 90 5.71 -1.42 17.57
C ARG A 90 4.52 -2.37 17.31
N VAL A 91 3.59 -1.99 16.43
CA VAL A 91 2.47 -2.87 16.05
C VAL A 91 2.98 -4.07 15.26
N PHE A 92 3.91 -3.87 14.33
CA PHE A 92 4.58 -4.94 13.59
C PHE A 92 5.13 -6.02 14.54
N HIS A 93 5.89 -5.62 15.55
CA HIS A 93 6.46 -6.56 16.53
C HIS A 93 5.40 -7.34 17.32
N THR A 94 4.21 -6.77 17.50
CA THR A 94 3.07 -7.47 18.12
C THR A 94 2.45 -8.51 17.18
N VAL A 95 2.37 -8.17 15.88
CA VAL A 95 1.75 -9.02 14.84
C VAL A 95 2.70 -10.13 14.38
N LEU A 96 3.99 -9.81 14.24
CA LEU A 96 5.05 -10.70 13.73
C LEU A 96 6.24 -10.72 14.69
N PRO A 97 6.09 -11.26 15.92
CA PRO A 97 7.15 -11.20 16.94
C PRO A 97 8.43 -11.96 16.58
N ALA A 98 8.35 -12.91 15.65
CA ALA A 98 9.50 -13.70 15.19
C ALA A 98 10.30 -13.02 14.07
N VAL A 99 9.74 -12.02 13.39
CA VAL A 99 10.41 -11.31 12.30
C VAL A 99 11.15 -10.09 12.85
N PRO A 100 12.47 -9.98 12.68
CA PRO A 100 13.22 -8.79 13.11
C PRO A 100 12.73 -7.55 12.35
N VAL A 101 12.45 -6.48 13.11
CA VAL A 101 12.06 -5.18 12.56
C VAL A 101 12.82 -4.05 13.25
N TRP A 102 13.26 -3.06 12.47
CA TRP A 102 13.94 -1.87 12.99
C TRP A 102 13.49 -0.58 12.29
N ARG A 103 13.88 0.54 12.86
CA ARG A 103 13.56 1.86 12.29
C ARG A 103 14.61 2.25 11.26
N ALA A 104 14.18 2.36 10.00
CA ALA A 104 15.00 2.84 8.90
C ALA A 104 14.11 3.36 7.76
N THR A 105 14.71 4.09 6.81
CA THR A 105 14.06 4.54 5.57
C THR A 105 14.56 3.71 4.38
N ALA A 106 13.86 3.82 3.26
CA ALA A 106 14.28 3.16 2.01
C ALA A 106 15.59 3.72 1.45
N GLU A 107 15.93 4.95 1.80
CA GLU A 107 17.16 5.63 1.40
C GLU A 107 18.37 5.26 2.27
N ALA A 108 18.13 4.66 3.45
CA ALA A 108 19.16 4.27 4.41
C ALA A 108 18.62 3.14 5.29
N THR A 109 18.68 1.92 4.79
CA THR A 109 18.12 0.72 5.42
C THR A 109 18.91 0.23 6.63
N GLY A 110 20.20 0.56 6.72
CA GLY A 110 21.10 0.06 7.74
C GLY A 110 21.59 -1.37 7.48
N LEU A 111 21.23 -1.97 6.37
CA LEU A 111 21.73 -3.27 5.93
C LEU A 111 23.19 -3.17 5.45
N ALA A 112 23.93 -4.27 5.54
CA ALA A 112 25.26 -4.37 4.93
C ALA A 112 25.15 -4.46 3.39
N ASP A 113 26.26 -4.18 2.70
CA ASP A 113 26.34 -4.36 1.25
C ASP A 113 26.09 -5.83 0.90
N ASP A 114 25.44 -6.09 -0.22
CA ASP A 114 25.16 -7.42 -0.76
C ASP A 114 24.63 -8.43 0.29
N SER A 115 23.73 -7.99 1.17
CA SER A 115 23.25 -8.78 2.31
C SER A 115 21.90 -9.46 2.09
N VAL A 116 21.10 -9.01 1.11
CA VAL A 116 19.78 -9.56 0.83
C VAL A 116 19.63 -10.04 -0.61
N ASP A 117 18.80 -11.06 -0.83
CA ASP A 117 18.48 -11.57 -2.16
C ASP A 117 17.31 -10.78 -2.80
N ALA A 118 16.45 -10.22 -1.97
CA ALA A 118 15.42 -9.30 -2.44
C ALA A 118 15.14 -8.18 -1.44
N LEU A 119 14.80 -7.01 -1.97
CA LEU A 119 14.23 -5.90 -1.24
C LEU A 119 12.82 -5.67 -1.76
N THR A 120 11.85 -5.59 -0.84
CA THR A 120 10.45 -5.37 -1.19
C THR A 120 9.95 -4.04 -0.67
N CYS A 121 9.05 -3.39 -1.41
CA CYS A 121 8.36 -2.17 -1.00
C CYS A 121 6.87 -2.27 -1.36
N ALA A 122 6.03 -2.53 -0.37
CA ALA A 122 4.59 -2.59 -0.55
C ALA A 122 3.93 -1.27 -0.12
N GLN A 123 3.22 -0.60 -1.02
CA GLN A 123 2.56 0.71 -0.76
C GLN A 123 3.52 1.82 -0.26
N THR A 124 4.81 1.72 -0.53
CA THR A 124 5.83 2.58 0.09
C THR A 124 6.59 3.43 -0.92
N TRP A 125 6.92 2.90 -2.10
CA TRP A 125 7.83 3.53 -3.05
C TRP A 125 7.42 4.94 -3.51
N HIS A 126 6.17 5.30 -3.45
CA HIS A 126 5.69 6.65 -3.77
C HIS A 126 6.00 7.70 -2.66
N TRP A 127 6.55 7.28 -1.52
CA TRP A 127 6.98 8.13 -0.42
C TRP A 127 8.48 8.42 -0.41
N VAL A 128 9.29 7.68 -1.18
CA VAL A 128 10.75 7.73 -1.12
C VAL A 128 11.36 8.81 -2.03
N ASP A 129 12.62 9.13 -1.77
CA ASP A 129 13.50 9.77 -2.75
C ASP A 129 14.00 8.68 -3.72
N VAL A 130 13.40 8.60 -4.90
CA VAL A 130 13.62 7.50 -5.84
C VAL A 130 15.10 7.31 -6.18
N PRO A 131 15.89 8.35 -6.52
CA PRO A 131 17.31 8.17 -6.78
C PRO A 131 18.09 7.65 -5.57
N ALA A 132 17.79 8.11 -4.36
CA ALA A 132 18.49 7.67 -3.16
C ALA A 132 18.10 6.24 -2.76
N ALA A 133 16.81 5.91 -2.79
CA ALA A 133 16.32 4.56 -2.51
C ALA A 133 16.78 3.53 -3.56
N SER A 134 16.87 3.92 -4.83
CA SER A 134 17.41 3.04 -5.88
C SER A 134 18.90 2.73 -5.69
N ARG A 135 19.70 3.71 -5.22
CA ARG A 135 21.12 3.49 -4.88
C ARG A 135 21.28 2.63 -3.64
N GLU A 136 20.44 2.83 -2.63
CA GLU A 136 20.46 1.99 -1.43
C GLU A 136 20.06 0.55 -1.76
N ALA A 137 19.03 0.35 -2.57
CA ALA A 137 18.68 -0.97 -3.07
C ALA A 137 19.82 -1.64 -3.84
N ASP A 138 20.55 -0.86 -4.67
CA ASP A 138 21.71 -1.35 -5.42
C ASP A 138 22.86 -1.77 -4.49
N ARG A 139 23.07 -1.06 -3.38
CA ARG A 139 24.10 -1.39 -2.39
C ARG A 139 23.80 -2.66 -1.62
N VAL A 140 22.53 -2.87 -1.20
CA VAL A 140 22.19 -3.94 -0.24
C VAL A 140 21.77 -5.25 -0.90
N ILE A 141 21.26 -5.20 -2.13
CA ILE A 141 20.82 -6.39 -2.86
C ILE A 141 22.04 -7.07 -3.49
N ARG A 142 22.17 -8.39 -3.33
CA ARG A 142 23.21 -9.21 -3.95
C ARG A 142 23.15 -9.15 -5.47
N PRO A 143 24.27 -9.42 -6.18
CA PRO A 143 24.21 -9.68 -7.62
C PRO A 143 23.21 -10.78 -7.96
N GLY A 144 22.33 -10.53 -8.94
CA GLY A 144 21.25 -11.44 -9.32
C GLY A 144 20.00 -11.37 -8.42
N GLY A 145 20.00 -10.51 -7.41
CA GLY A 145 18.83 -10.27 -6.55
C GLY A 145 17.83 -9.27 -7.15
N ARG A 146 16.73 -9.04 -6.46
CA ARG A 146 15.55 -8.33 -6.99
C ARG A 146 15.11 -7.18 -6.10
N LEU A 147 14.64 -6.11 -6.75
CA LEU A 147 13.82 -5.06 -6.13
C LEU A 147 12.36 -5.28 -6.55
N VAL A 148 11.47 -5.53 -5.59
CA VAL A 148 10.05 -5.81 -5.86
C VAL A 148 9.18 -4.71 -5.26
N LEU A 149 8.43 -4.03 -6.12
CA LEU A 149 7.53 -2.95 -5.74
C LEU A 149 6.09 -3.37 -5.96
N CYS A 150 5.18 -3.15 -5.00
CA CYS A 150 3.78 -3.48 -5.20
C CYS A 150 2.80 -2.49 -4.59
N TRP A 151 1.61 -2.44 -5.18
CA TRP A 151 0.47 -1.61 -4.75
C TRP A 151 -0.83 -2.39 -4.79
N ASN A 152 -1.59 -2.29 -3.72
CA ASN A 152 -3.00 -2.62 -3.69
C ASN A 152 -3.81 -1.35 -3.91
N THR A 153 -4.67 -1.32 -4.89
CA THR A 153 -5.58 -0.21 -5.16
C THR A 153 -7.02 -0.71 -5.29
N LEU A 154 -7.98 0.11 -4.92
CA LEU A 154 -9.38 -0.20 -5.22
C LEU A 154 -9.58 -0.34 -6.72
N ALA A 155 -10.24 -1.39 -7.18
CA ALA A 155 -10.49 -1.65 -8.60
C ALA A 155 -11.56 -0.69 -9.15
N VAL A 156 -11.16 0.58 -9.38
CA VAL A 156 -12.04 1.69 -9.77
C VAL A 156 -12.65 1.58 -11.16
N ARG A 157 -12.33 0.53 -11.92
CA ARG A 157 -13.06 0.18 -13.16
C ARG A 157 -14.51 -0.21 -12.88
N HIS A 158 -14.80 -0.71 -11.66
CA HIS A 158 -16.17 -0.96 -11.21
C HIS A 158 -16.82 0.36 -10.78
N PRO A 159 -17.95 0.78 -11.40
CA PRO A 159 -18.54 2.09 -11.13
C PRO A 159 -18.85 2.36 -9.65
N TRP A 160 -19.30 1.34 -8.92
CA TRP A 160 -19.60 1.48 -7.51
C TRP A 160 -18.33 1.64 -6.66
N VAL A 161 -17.25 0.94 -7.00
CA VAL A 161 -15.94 1.08 -6.33
C VAL A 161 -15.33 2.45 -6.62
N LEU A 162 -15.47 2.94 -7.86
CA LEU A 162 -15.03 4.29 -8.21
C LEU A 162 -15.74 5.36 -7.35
N ARG A 163 -17.06 5.21 -7.16
CA ARG A 163 -17.81 6.11 -6.30
C ARG A 163 -17.37 6.01 -4.84
N LEU A 164 -17.23 4.78 -4.35
CA LEU A 164 -16.72 4.49 -3.00
C LEU A 164 -15.35 5.14 -2.78
N SER A 165 -14.41 4.95 -3.70
CA SER A 165 -13.05 5.52 -3.62
C SER A 165 -13.05 7.05 -3.52
N ARG A 166 -13.99 7.71 -4.20
CA ARG A 166 -14.16 9.17 -4.15
C ARG A 166 -14.75 9.64 -2.82
N ILE A 167 -15.72 8.90 -2.27
CA ILE A 167 -16.29 9.19 -0.94
C ILE A 167 -15.23 9.05 0.13
N MET A 168 -14.41 8.00 0.06
CA MET A 168 -13.31 7.76 0.98
C MET A 168 -12.10 8.66 0.75
N HIS A 169 -12.07 9.49 -0.31
CA HIS A 169 -10.89 10.25 -0.73
C HIS A 169 -9.62 9.39 -0.84
N SER A 170 -9.75 8.23 -1.49
CA SER A 170 -8.65 7.29 -1.70
C SER A 170 -7.61 7.90 -2.64
N GLY A 171 -6.58 8.56 -2.07
CA GLY A 171 -5.51 9.19 -2.83
C GLY A 171 -4.46 8.21 -3.38
N ASP A 172 -4.51 6.99 -2.93
CA ASP A 172 -3.59 5.89 -3.26
C ASP A 172 -4.07 5.01 -4.44
N VAL A 173 -5.11 5.44 -5.14
CA VAL A 173 -5.58 4.76 -6.35
C VAL A 173 -4.63 5.08 -7.50
N GLN A 174 -3.80 4.12 -7.85
CA GLN A 174 -2.91 4.21 -9.01
C GLN A 174 -3.71 4.07 -10.31
N ARG A 175 -3.29 4.84 -11.34
CA ARG A 175 -3.88 4.72 -12.67
C ARG A 175 -3.59 3.32 -13.22
N GLU A 176 -4.56 2.70 -13.85
CA GLU A 176 -4.35 1.45 -14.59
C GLU A 176 -3.26 1.65 -15.65
N GLY A 177 -2.35 0.67 -15.76
CA GLY A 177 -1.21 0.73 -16.66
C GLY A 177 -0.09 1.68 -16.23
N PHE A 178 -0.04 2.14 -14.96
CA PHE A 178 1.10 2.90 -14.46
C PHE A 178 2.35 2.03 -14.32
N TYR A 179 3.50 2.66 -14.38
CA TYR A 179 4.79 2.09 -14.02
C TYR A 179 5.46 2.98 -12.98
N PRO A 180 6.03 2.42 -11.91
CA PRO A 180 6.79 3.21 -10.94
C PRO A 180 8.12 3.65 -11.56
N GLU A 181 8.56 4.84 -11.18
CA GLU A 181 9.89 5.32 -11.50
C GLU A 181 10.91 4.64 -10.60
N VAL A 182 11.97 4.07 -11.20
CA VAL A 182 13.13 3.49 -10.53
C VAL A 182 14.38 3.95 -11.27
N SER A 183 15.42 4.38 -10.54
CA SER A 183 16.65 4.88 -11.16
C SER A 183 17.60 3.74 -11.54
N ALA A 184 18.52 4.01 -12.48
CA ALA A 184 19.60 3.07 -12.81
C ALA A 184 20.34 2.61 -11.54
N PRO A 185 20.89 1.35 -11.52
CA PRO A 185 21.03 0.43 -12.64
C PRO A 185 19.82 -0.51 -12.85
N TRP A 186 18.69 -0.26 -12.24
CA TRP A 186 17.52 -1.12 -12.24
C TRP A 186 16.75 -1.06 -13.56
N ARG A 187 16.34 -2.23 -14.05
CA ARG A 187 15.39 -2.36 -15.17
C ARG A 187 14.24 -3.28 -14.79
N LEU A 188 13.06 -3.00 -15.29
CA LEU A 188 11.89 -3.85 -15.14
C LEU A 188 12.10 -5.16 -15.91
N THR A 189 11.97 -6.30 -15.22
CA THR A 189 12.13 -7.65 -15.80
C THR A 189 10.84 -8.45 -15.77
N ASP A 190 9.95 -8.19 -14.80
CA ASP A 190 8.69 -8.89 -14.69
C ASP A 190 7.62 -8.01 -14.04
N GLU A 191 6.34 -8.30 -14.30
CA GLU A 191 5.22 -7.62 -13.67
C GLU A 191 4.03 -8.58 -13.46
N LEU A 192 3.28 -8.36 -12.38
CA LEU A 192 2.01 -9.00 -12.11
C LEU A 192 0.94 -7.94 -11.95
N ARG A 193 -0.15 -8.08 -12.69
CA ARG A 193 -1.36 -7.27 -12.51
C ARG A 193 -2.53 -8.21 -12.32
N CYS A 194 -3.13 -8.20 -11.15
CA CYS A 194 -4.26 -9.06 -10.87
C CYS A 194 -5.38 -8.30 -10.16
N GLU A 195 -6.59 -8.74 -10.36
CA GLU A 195 -7.74 -8.31 -9.56
C GLU A 195 -8.20 -9.44 -8.68
N TRP A 196 -8.64 -9.06 -7.50
CA TRP A 196 -9.13 -9.99 -6.50
C TRP A 196 -10.20 -9.33 -5.64
N LEU A 197 -10.95 -10.16 -4.93
CA LEU A 197 -12.04 -9.73 -4.07
C LEU A 197 -11.59 -9.81 -2.61
N HIS A 198 -11.58 -8.68 -1.94
CA HIS A 198 -11.34 -8.62 -0.50
C HIS A 198 -12.66 -8.71 0.24
N PRO A 199 -12.94 -9.82 0.97
CA PRO A 199 -14.11 -9.89 1.83
C PRO A 199 -13.93 -8.89 2.98
N ILE A 200 -14.85 -7.93 3.10
CA ILE A 200 -14.81 -6.89 4.12
C ILE A 200 -16.23 -6.70 4.70
N ALA A 201 -16.34 -6.59 6.02
CA ALA A 201 -17.60 -6.18 6.62
C ALA A 201 -17.96 -4.75 6.18
N VAL A 202 -19.24 -4.48 5.95
CA VAL A 202 -19.66 -3.16 5.48
C VAL A 202 -19.25 -2.07 6.47
N GLU A 203 -19.28 -2.34 7.75
CA GLU A 203 -18.81 -1.45 8.81
C GLU A 203 -17.31 -1.14 8.71
N ASP A 204 -16.51 -2.12 8.30
CA ASP A 204 -15.06 -1.94 8.17
C ASP A 204 -14.67 -0.99 7.02
N CYS A 205 -15.61 -0.68 6.12
CA CYS A 205 -15.42 0.38 5.14
C CYS A 205 -15.22 1.76 5.79
N PHE A 206 -15.81 2.01 6.96
CA PHE A 206 -15.60 3.25 7.72
C PHE A 206 -14.18 3.27 8.31
N GLU A 207 -13.74 2.12 8.83
CA GLU A 207 -12.38 1.96 9.34
C GLU A 207 -11.35 2.14 8.21
N LEU A 208 -11.58 1.51 7.05
CA LEU A 208 -10.77 1.69 5.87
C LEU A 208 -10.68 3.16 5.44
N MET A 209 -11.80 3.90 5.46
CA MET A 209 -11.84 5.34 5.19
C MET A 209 -11.00 6.13 6.21
N ALA A 210 -11.09 5.77 7.49
CA ALA A 210 -10.40 6.45 8.57
C ALA A 210 -8.87 6.28 8.52
N THR A 211 -8.36 5.25 7.85
CA THR A 211 -6.92 5.07 7.62
C THR A 211 -6.37 5.91 6.46
N ARG A 212 -7.20 6.68 5.74
CA ARG A 212 -6.75 7.47 4.58
C ARG A 212 -6.14 8.81 5.01
N SER A 213 -5.10 9.26 4.32
CA SER A 213 -4.40 10.52 4.63
C SER A 213 -5.31 11.75 4.63
N TYR A 214 -6.36 11.75 3.80
CA TYR A 214 -7.33 12.85 3.78
C TYR A 214 -8.15 12.88 5.07
N TRP A 215 -8.64 11.73 5.54
CA TRP A 215 -9.34 11.62 6.81
C TRP A 215 -8.47 12.05 8.00
N LEU A 216 -7.23 11.57 8.05
CA LEU A 216 -6.30 11.86 9.16
C LEU A 216 -6.01 13.36 9.30
N LYS A 217 -6.02 14.11 8.18
CA LYS A 217 -5.83 15.57 8.14
C LYS A 217 -7.13 16.37 8.23
N ALA A 218 -8.28 15.73 8.11
CA ALA A 218 -9.58 16.40 8.10
C ALA A 218 -9.98 16.86 9.50
N ASN A 219 -10.67 18.00 9.56
CA ASN A 219 -11.35 18.46 10.77
C ASN A 219 -12.65 17.64 11.00
N GLU A 220 -13.21 17.76 12.19
CA GLU A 220 -14.40 17.02 12.63
C GLU A 220 -15.61 17.21 11.70
N ARG A 221 -15.90 18.43 11.26
CA ARG A 221 -16.98 18.72 10.31
C ARG A 221 -16.81 17.97 8.99
N THR A 222 -15.59 17.89 8.49
CA THR A 222 -15.27 17.18 7.24
C THR A 222 -15.41 15.67 7.44
N ARG A 223 -14.94 15.14 8.57
CA ARG A 223 -15.10 13.71 8.92
C ARG A 223 -16.57 13.32 9.01
N ALA A 224 -17.37 14.08 9.74
CA ALA A 224 -18.82 13.84 9.85
C ALA A 224 -19.51 13.84 8.47
N LYS A 225 -19.12 14.74 7.56
CA LYS A 225 -19.63 14.75 6.18
C LYS A 225 -19.21 13.49 5.40
N MET A 226 -17.98 13.03 5.56
CA MET A 226 -17.50 11.82 4.91
C MET A 226 -18.24 10.59 5.42
N GLU A 227 -18.46 10.48 6.74
CA GLU A 227 -19.26 9.40 7.35
C GLU A 227 -20.69 9.39 6.84
N ALA A 228 -21.36 10.54 6.83
CA ALA A 228 -22.73 10.66 6.32
C ALA A 228 -22.81 10.24 4.85
N ASN A 229 -21.88 10.66 4.01
CA ASN A 229 -21.82 10.27 2.60
C ASN A 229 -21.58 8.77 2.43
N LEU A 230 -20.72 8.17 3.26
CA LEU A 230 -20.42 6.74 3.20
C LEU A 230 -21.62 5.92 3.67
N THR A 231 -22.28 6.34 4.77
CA THR A 231 -23.50 5.73 5.30
C THR A 231 -24.60 5.71 4.23
N TRP A 232 -24.91 6.88 3.65
CA TRP A 232 -25.88 6.98 2.56
C TRP A 232 -25.52 6.06 1.39
N TYR A 233 -24.25 6.03 1.01
CA TYR A 233 -23.83 5.28 -0.17
C TYR A 233 -23.93 3.77 0.03
N LEU A 234 -23.45 3.26 1.18
CA LEU A 234 -23.44 1.82 1.46
C LEU A 234 -24.84 1.30 1.74
N TYR A 235 -25.60 1.94 2.62
CA TYR A 235 -26.88 1.42 3.09
C TYR A 235 -28.07 1.84 2.24
N GLU A 236 -28.16 3.09 1.82
CA GLU A 236 -29.32 3.58 1.08
C GLU A 236 -29.18 3.42 -0.43
N ARG A 237 -27.99 3.70 -0.99
CA ARG A 237 -27.78 3.69 -2.44
C ARG A 237 -27.41 2.31 -2.99
N LEU A 238 -26.56 1.55 -2.28
CA LEU A 238 -26.16 0.19 -2.66
C LEU A 238 -27.07 -0.87 -2.03
N GLY A 239 -27.74 -0.57 -0.92
CA GLY A 239 -28.70 -1.44 -0.27
C GLY A 239 -28.06 -2.57 0.53
N PHE A 240 -26.84 -2.39 1.03
CA PHE A 240 -26.24 -3.35 1.95
C PHE A 240 -26.88 -3.24 3.33
N ASP A 241 -26.97 -4.37 4.03
CA ASP A 241 -27.40 -4.41 5.42
C ASP A 241 -26.23 -4.34 6.38
N ARG A 242 -26.53 -3.96 7.64
CA ARG A 242 -25.53 -4.03 8.71
C ARG A 242 -25.14 -5.47 8.98
N GLY A 243 -23.83 -5.70 9.12
CA GLY A 243 -23.27 -7.05 9.31
C GLY A 243 -23.01 -7.81 8.01
N ASP A 244 -23.36 -7.26 6.85
CA ASP A 244 -23.02 -7.86 5.58
C ASP A 244 -21.49 -7.91 5.38
N THR A 245 -21.03 -8.99 4.76
CA THR A 245 -19.67 -9.08 4.21
C THR A 245 -19.74 -8.91 2.70
N ILE A 246 -19.06 -7.90 2.17
CA ILE A 246 -19.06 -7.58 0.75
C ILE A 246 -17.72 -7.93 0.09
N PRO A 247 -17.74 -8.41 -1.16
CA PRO A 247 -16.52 -8.67 -1.91
C PRO A 247 -16.01 -7.36 -2.53
N LEU A 248 -15.18 -6.63 -1.80
CA LEU A 248 -14.62 -5.36 -2.27
C LEU A 248 -13.51 -5.62 -3.30
N PRO A 249 -13.69 -5.21 -4.58
CA PRO A 249 -12.70 -5.43 -5.62
C PRO A 249 -11.45 -4.58 -5.42
N TYR A 250 -10.30 -5.26 -5.40
CA TYR A 250 -8.96 -4.68 -5.41
C TYR A 250 -8.22 -5.08 -6.68
N ARG A 251 -7.31 -4.22 -7.11
CA ARG A 251 -6.27 -4.51 -8.10
C ARG A 251 -4.92 -4.44 -7.40
N THR A 252 -4.11 -5.45 -7.65
CA THR A 252 -2.70 -5.46 -7.24
C THR A 252 -1.82 -5.31 -8.47
N ASP A 253 -0.93 -4.34 -8.43
CA ASP A 253 0.12 -4.13 -9.42
C ASP A 253 1.46 -4.37 -8.73
N ALA A 254 2.26 -5.31 -9.24
CA ALA A 254 3.60 -5.61 -8.74
C ALA A 254 4.61 -5.59 -9.88
N PHE A 255 5.82 -5.17 -9.58
CA PHE A 255 6.89 -4.93 -10.53
C PHE A 255 8.20 -5.48 -9.97
N VAL A 256 8.89 -6.27 -10.77
CA VAL A 256 10.20 -6.84 -10.43
C VAL A 256 11.27 -6.12 -11.24
N TYR A 257 12.26 -5.65 -10.54
CA TYR A 257 13.43 -5.00 -11.14
C TYR A 257 14.67 -5.79 -10.80
N GLU A 258 15.54 -5.96 -11.80
CA GLU A 258 16.86 -6.56 -11.67
C GLU A 258 17.92 -5.57 -12.19
N ARG A 259 19.17 -5.77 -11.81
CA ARG A 259 20.27 -4.93 -12.33
C ARG A 259 20.42 -5.16 -13.83
N ALA A 260 20.66 -4.06 -14.59
CA ALA A 260 20.91 -4.10 -16.03
C ALA A 260 22.26 -4.73 -16.36
#